data_01824a423d69e125c8edfc50c95a46a3
#
_entry.id   01824a423d69e125c8edfc50c95a46a3
#
_cell.length_a   1.000
_cell.length_b   1.000
_cell.length_c   1.000
_cell.angle_alpha   90.00
_cell.angle_beta   90.00
_cell.angle_gamma   90.00
#
_symmetry.space_group_name_H-M   'P 1'
#
loop_
_entity.id
_entity.type
_entity.pdbx_description
1 polymer ?
#
loop_
_entity_poly.entity_id
_entity_poly.type
_entity_poly.pdbx_seq_one_letter_code
_entity_poly.pdbx_strand_id
1 'polypeptide(L)'
;KSKFMDFQQEGLRHDARLTEGILQTTRNGRILKEQVLEEGYKDAPDCPACLYRLRLKACVVPRDSGADKDFAVELGVSSQHYRDGEEAKITVTATRDCWIYLYNIYDLGLKDQTALVVPNENVKEQRLKAGESWEYPDEPARKLGVKLIAQLPQAGNDVSAETIRVIASKAALSSKIISPVEGGWLGVLRRLNRTNVEWTDDVEAYTILKR
;
A
#
# COMPACT_ATOMS: atom_id res chain seq x y z
N LYS A 1 -21.03 -0.39 -18.80
CA LYS A 1 -21.90 0.61 -18.10
C LYS A 1 -21.14 1.10 -16.87
N SER A 2 -20.95 2.41 -16.75
CA SER A 2 -20.37 3.02 -15.56
C SER A 2 -21.38 2.97 -14.40
N LYS A 3 -20.88 2.68 -13.17
CA LYS A 3 -21.68 2.76 -11.95
C LYS A 3 -21.13 3.87 -11.07
N PHE A 4 -22.01 4.68 -10.49
CA PHE A 4 -21.65 5.56 -9.40
C PHE A 4 -21.80 4.79 -8.10
N MET A 5 -20.77 4.83 -7.28
CA MET A 5 -20.76 4.24 -5.96
C MET A 5 -20.60 5.36 -4.92
N ASP A 6 -21.44 5.33 -3.90
CA ASP A 6 -21.35 6.25 -2.76
C ASP A 6 -20.72 5.47 -1.60
N PHE A 7 -19.57 5.95 -1.13
CA PHE A 7 -18.85 5.34 -0.03
C PHE A 7 -18.92 6.26 1.19
N GLN A 8 -19.31 5.71 2.30
CA GLN A 8 -19.28 6.40 3.59
C GLN A 8 -18.51 5.55 4.57
N GLN A 9 -17.54 6.15 5.22
CA GLN A 9 -16.74 5.51 6.26
C GLN A 9 -16.55 6.44 7.45
N GLU A 10 -16.65 5.86 8.62
CA GLU A 10 -16.39 6.50 9.91
C GLU A 10 -15.36 5.64 10.67
N GLY A 11 -14.36 6.26 11.26
CA GLY A 11 -13.33 5.57 12.04
C GLY A 11 -12.66 6.47 13.06
N LEU A 12 -11.92 5.88 13.96
CA LEU A 12 -11.13 6.61 14.95
C LEU A 12 -9.92 7.31 14.29
N ARG A 13 -9.35 8.30 14.98
CA ARG A 13 -8.30 9.20 14.46
C ARG A 13 -7.09 8.52 13.81
N HIS A 14 -6.85 7.22 14.12
CA HIS A 14 -5.80 6.41 13.55
C HIS A 14 -6.20 5.66 12.26
N ASP A 15 -7.46 5.77 11.84
CA ASP A 15 -8.04 5.01 10.72
C ASP A 15 -8.10 5.77 9.39
N ALA A 16 -7.26 6.77 9.18
CA ALA A 16 -7.04 7.34 7.83
C ALA A 16 -6.68 6.27 6.78
N ARG A 17 -6.21 5.10 7.24
CA ARG A 17 -5.92 3.90 6.45
C ARG A 17 -7.16 3.20 5.89
N LEU A 18 -8.31 3.36 6.54
CA LEU A 18 -9.57 2.77 6.06
C LEU A 18 -10.06 3.40 4.76
N THR A 19 -9.71 4.68 4.52
CA THR A 19 -10.01 5.39 3.28
C THR A 19 -9.36 4.73 2.07
N GLU A 20 -8.16 4.19 2.24
CA GLU A 20 -7.44 3.46 1.20
C GLU A 20 -8.10 2.12 0.87
N GLY A 21 -8.64 1.42 1.87
CA GLY A 21 -9.33 0.15 1.66
C GLY A 21 -10.54 0.27 0.74
N ILE A 22 -11.25 1.41 0.77
CA ILE A 22 -12.41 1.64 -0.10
C ILE A 22 -11.99 1.83 -1.56
N LEU A 23 -10.88 2.51 -1.81
CA LEU A 23 -10.33 2.68 -3.16
C LEU A 23 -9.77 1.36 -3.72
N GLN A 24 -9.34 0.44 -2.84
CA GLN A 24 -8.80 -0.87 -3.21
C GLN A 24 -9.87 -1.93 -3.44
N THR A 25 -11.04 -1.84 -2.82
CA THR A 25 -12.14 -2.79 -3.05
C THR A 25 -12.67 -2.77 -4.48
N THR A 26 -12.25 -1.80 -5.30
CA THR A 26 -12.49 -1.82 -6.75
C THR A 26 -11.43 -2.61 -7.53
N ARG A 27 -10.92 -3.71 -6.97
CA ARG A 27 -9.93 -4.59 -7.66
C ARG A 27 -10.33 -4.96 -9.10
N ASN A 28 -11.63 -5.00 -9.38
CA ASN A 28 -12.19 -5.30 -10.71
C ASN A 28 -12.70 -4.07 -11.46
N GLY A 29 -12.42 -2.87 -11.00
CA GLY A 29 -12.91 -1.64 -11.59
C GLY A 29 -11.82 -0.59 -11.75
N ARG A 30 -12.00 0.32 -12.71
CA ARG A 30 -11.18 1.52 -12.90
C ARG A 30 -11.99 2.74 -12.49
N ILE A 31 -11.43 3.55 -11.57
CA ILE A 31 -12.03 4.82 -11.19
C ILE A 31 -11.73 5.84 -12.28
N LEU A 32 -12.75 6.34 -12.95
CA LEU A 32 -12.63 7.40 -13.97
C LEU A 32 -12.67 8.79 -13.34
N LYS A 33 -13.47 8.96 -12.30
CA LYS A 33 -13.66 10.24 -11.61
C LYS A 33 -14.00 9.98 -10.16
N GLU A 34 -13.42 10.77 -9.29
CA GLU A 34 -13.75 10.81 -7.86
C GLU A 34 -14.08 12.23 -7.42
N GLN A 35 -14.91 12.34 -6.41
CA GLN A 35 -15.30 13.59 -5.76
C GLN A 35 -15.43 13.32 -4.28
N VAL A 36 -14.63 14.01 -3.47
CA VAL A 36 -14.80 14.04 -2.02
C VAL A 36 -16.02 14.90 -1.72
N LEU A 37 -17.01 14.33 -1.03
CA LEU A 37 -18.24 15.00 -0.64
C LEU A 37 -18.15 15.56 0.76
N GLU A 38 -17.47 14.86 1.67
CA GLU A 38 -17.26 15.24 3.06
C GLU A 38 -15.94 14.63 3.53
N GLU A 39 -15.14 15.44 4.22
CA GLU A 39 -13.90 15.00 4.84
C GLU A 39 -13.65 15.83 6.10
N GLY A 40 -13.29 15.17 7.21
CA GLY A 40 -12.92 15.87 8.42
C GLY A 40 -13.24 15.11 9.71
N TYR A 41 -12.80 15.69 10.80
CA TYR A 41 -13.05 15.18 12.14
C TYR A 41 -14.45 15.59 12.62
N LYS A 42 -15.10 14.65 13.28
CA LYS A 42 -16.41 14.83 13.93
C LYS A 42 -16.29 14.47 15.39
N ASP A 43 -17.22 14.97 16.19
CA ASP A 43 -17.34 14.59 17.57
C ASP A 43 -17.97 13.20 17.68
N ALA A 44 -17.41 12.36 18.56
CA ALA A 44 -18.03 11.12 19.01
C ALA A 44 -18.52 11.31 20.46
N PRO A 45 -19.51 10.52 20.93
CA PRO A 45 -20.15 10.73 22.23
C PRO A 45 -19.17 10.87 23.39
N ASP A 46 -18.05 10.14 23.37
CA ASP A 46 -17.05 10.11 24.44
C ASP A 46 -15.70 10.71 24.05
N CYS A 47 -15.60 11.32 22.87
CA CYS A 47 -14.33 11.83 22.36
C CYS A 47 -14.54 12.94 21.31
N PRO A 48 -14.38 14.21 21.69
CA PRO A 48 -14.46 15.34 20.76
C PRO A 48 -13.40 15.23 19.64
N ALA A 49 -13.82 15.43 18.40
CA ALA A 49 -12.98 15.43 17.20
C ALA A 49 -12.10 14.17 17.02
N CYS A 50 -12.50 13.01 17.54
CA CYS A 50 -11.74 11.77 17.38
C CYS A 50 -12.26 10.86 16.27
N LEU A 51 -13.44 11.13 15.73
CA LEU A 51 -14.02 10.41 14.61
C LEU A 51 -13.63 11.10 13.30
N TYR A 52 -12.85 10.43 12.46
CA TYR A 52 -12.58 10.93 11.10
C TYR A 52 -13.64 10.39 10.15
N ARG A 53 -14.36 11.29 9.50
CA ARG A 53 -15.37 10.95 8.49
C ARG A 53 -14.88 11.31 7.11
N LEU A 54 -14.94 10.34 6.20
CA LEU A 54 -14.75 10.56 4.78
C LEU A 54 -15.97 10.05 4.01
N ARG A 55 -16.49 10.89 3.12
CA ARG A 55 -17.51 10.51 2.17
C ARG A 55 -17.07 10.89 0.77
N LEU A 56 -17.01 9.91 -0.12
CA LEU A 56 -16.63 10.16 -1.50
C LEU A 56 -17.59 9.51 -2.48
N LYS A 57 -17.65 10.09 -3.66
CA LYS A 57 -18.39 9.60 -4.80
C LYS A 57 -17.42 9.25 -5.91
N ALA A 58 -17.47 8.03 -6.42
CA ALA A 58 -16.61 7.57 -7.50
C ALA A 58 -17.41 7.07 -8.68
N CYS A 59 -16.98 7.41 -9.89
CA CYS A 59 -17.45 6.79 -11.12
C CYS A 59 -16.53 5.64 -11.47
N VAL A 60 -17.04 4.42 -11.37
CA VAL A 60 -16.28 3.19 -11.58
C VAL A 60 -16.74 2.51 -12.86
N VAL A 61 -15.81 2.12 -13.72
CA VAL A 61 -16.07 1.26 -14.87
C VAL A 61 -15.42 -0.09 -14.65
N PRO A 62 -16.03 -1.19 -15.07
CA PRO A 62 -15.38 -2.48 -15.04
C PRO A 62 -14.04 -2.42 -15.79
N ARG A 63 -13.00 -3.05 -15.29
CA ARG A 63 -11.87 -3.42 -16.14
C ARG A 63 -12.40 -4.37 -17.21
N ASP A 64 -11.84 -4.25 -18.41
CA ASP A 64 -12.26 -5.09 -19.53
C ASP A 64 -12.27 -6.57 -19.13
N SER A 65 -13.24 -7.30 -19.66
CA SER A 65 -13.56 -8.70 -19.33
C SER A 65 -12.45 -9.73 -19.60
N GLY A 66 -11.23 -9.27 -19.88
CA GLY A 66 -10.02 -10.07 -20.05
C GLY A 66 -9.08 -10.10 -18.84
N ALA A 67 -9.42 -9.45 -17.72
CA ALA A 67 -8.58 -9.50 -16.53
C ALA A 67 -8.48 -10.94 -16.00
N ASP A 68 -7.25 -11.37 -15.76
CA ASP A 68 -6.95 -12.69 -15.20
C ASP A 68 -7.41 -12.73 -13.73
N LYS A 69 -8.56 -13.38 -13.49
CA LYS A 69 -9.16 -13.47 -12.16
C LYS A 69 -8.30 -14.23 -11.16
N ASP A 70 -7.38 -15.03 -11.67
CA ASP A 70 -6.46 -15.81 -10.85
C ASP A 70 -5.14 -15.07 -10.61
N PHE A 71 -4.98 -13.85 -11.13
CA PHE A 71 -3.81 -13.03 -10.86
C PHE A 71 -3.92 -12.44 -9.45
N ALA A 72 -3.17 -13.03 -8.53
CA ALA A 72 -3.07 -12.62 -7.14
C ALA A 72 -1.61 -12.53 -6.69
N VAL A 73 -1.36 -11.70 -5.71
CA VAL A 73 -0.10 -11.60 -4.98
C VAL A 73 -0.42 -11.77 -3.49
N GLU A 74 0.45 -12.44 -2.78
CA GLU A 74 0.40 -12.64 -1.34
C GLU A 74 1.65 -12.05 -0.72
N LEU A 75 1.45 -11.27 0.34
CA LEU A 75 2.49 -10.57 1.08
C LEU A 75 2.57 -11.14 2.49
N GLY A 76 3.78 -11.34 2.99
CA GLY A 76 4.02 -11.72 4.36
C GLY A 76 5.17 -10.92 4.95
N VAL A 77 5.13 -10.70 6.27
CA VAL A 77 6.20 -10.11 7.07
C VAL A 77 6.70 -11.11 8.10
N SER A 78 7.99 -11.07 8.43
CA SER A 78 8.59 -12.04 9.38
C SER A 78 8.05 -11.92 10.80
N SER A 79 7.47 -10.77 11.18
CA SER A 79 6.79 -10.55 12.45
C SER A 79 5.75 -9.43 12.32
N GLN A 80 4.67 -9.52 13.07
CA GLN A 80 3.71 -8.42 13.21
C GLN A 80 4.12 -7.40 14.28
N HIS A 81 5.12 -7.74 15.12
CA HIS A 81 5.64 -6.88 16.18
C HIS A 81 7.16 -6.92 16.15
N TYR A 82 7.76 -5.77 15.91
CA TYR A 82 9.21 -5.59 15.97
C TYR A 82 9.58 -4.67 17.12
N ARG A 83 10.79 -4.84 17.63
CA ARG A 83 11.45 -3.82 18.46
C ARG A 83 12.23 -2.86 17.57
N ASP A 84 12.35 -1.63 18.02
CA ASP A 84 13.17 -0.62 17.32
C ASP A 84 14.58 -1.15 17.07
N GLY A 85 15.00 -1.11 15.80
CA GLY A 85 16.27 -1.64 15.31
C GLY A 85 16.29 -3.15 15.01
N GLU A 86 15.17 -3.88 15.08
CA GLU A 86 15.10 -5.27 14.63
C GLU A 86 15.10 -5.38 13.11
N GLU A 87 15.72 -6.45 12.61
CA GLU A 87 15.72 -6.77 11.18
C GLU A 87 14.40 -7.43 10.77
N ALA A 88 13.77 -6.86 9.77
CA ALA A 88 12.54 -7.37 9.18
C ALA A 88 12.82 -8.09 7.86
N LYS A 89 11.92 -9.00 7.48
CA LYS A 89 11.91 -9.66 6.18
C LYS A 89 10.51 -9.64 5.62
N ILE A 90 10.43 -9.48 4.31
CA ILE A 90 9.19 -9.47 3.55
C ILE A 90 9.21 -10.66 2.61
N THR A 91 8.12 -11.41 2.52
CA THR A 91 7.95 -12.49 1.55
C THR A 91 6.83 -12.12 0.60
N VAL A 92 7.05 -12.33 -0.69
CA VAL A 92 6.07 -12.08 -1.75
C VAL A 92 5.93 -13.33 -2.61
N THR A 93 4.71 -13.78 -2.81
CA THR A 93 4.37 -14.89 -3.71
C THR A 93 3.34 -14.42 -4.73
N ALA A 94 3.49 -14.79 -5.99
CA ALA A 94 2.55 -14.39 -7.03
C ALA A 94 2.03 -15.60 -7.81
N THR A 95 0.76 -15.58 -8.17
CA THR A 95 0.11 -16.68 -8.93
C THR A 95 0.40 -16.63 -10.44
N ARG A 96 0.96 -15.52 -10.93
CA ARG A 96 1.31 -15.29 -12.35
C ARG A 96 2.63 -14.57 -12.47
N ASP A 97 3.25 -14.64 -13.64
CA ASP A 97 4.44 -13.85 -13.97
C ASP A 97 4.14 -12.36 -13.85
N CYS A 98 4.94 -11.65 -13.07
CA CYS A 98 4.69 -10.24 -12.77
C CYS A 98 5.95 -9.47 -12.37
N TRP A 99 5.84 -8.13 -12.36
CA TRP A 99 6.78 -7.19 -11.77
C TRP A 99 6.29 -6.78 -10.38
N ILE A 100 7.21 -6.69 -9.42
CA ILE A 100 6.92 -6.39 -8.01
C ILE A 100 7.41 -5.00 -7.64
N TYR A 101 6.56 -4.28 -6.91
CA TYR A 101 6.83 -2.97 -6.31
C TYR A 101 6.43 -3.01 -4.85
N LEU A 102 7.39 -2.76 -3.94
CA LEU A 102 7.15 -2.73 -2.50
C LEU A 102 7.15 -1.30 -1.97
N TYR A 103 6.23 -1.02 -1.08
CA TYR A 103 6.10 0.27 -0.40
C TYR A 103 6.02 0.08 1.10
N ASN A 104 6.66 0.98 1.85
CA ASN A 104 6.39 1.16 3.27
C ASN A 104 5.58 2.43 3.48
N ILE A 105 4.51 2.33 4.26
CA ILE A 105 3.64 3.45 4.62
C ILE A 105 3.66 3.58 6.13
N TYR A 106 4.08 4.74 6.63
CA TYR A 106 4.19 5.04 8.04
C TYR A 106 3.63 6.43 8.34
N ASP A 107 3.13 6.60 9.56
CA ASP A 107 2.51 7.84 10.01
C ASP A 107 3.53 8.72 10.76
N LEU A 108 3.68 9.97 10.33
CA LEU A 108 4.45 11.02 11.02
C LEU A 108 3.52 12.01 11.77
N GLY A 109 2.36 11.56 12.21
CA GLY A 109 1.40 12.33 13.00
C GLY A 109 0.28 12.95 12.19
N LEU A 110 0.54 13.76 11.17
CA LEU A 110 -0.48 14.44 10.37
C LEU A 110 -0.53 14.00 8.90
N LYS A 111 0.48 13.27 8.45
CA LYS A 111 0.59 12.81 7.05
C LYS A 111 1.18 11.42 7.00
N ASP A 112 0.50 10.54 6.30
CA ASP A 112 1.09 9.28 5.88
C ASP A 112 2.29 9.55 4.97
N GLN A 113 3.43 8.96 5.30
CA GLN A 113 4.59 8.95 4.45
C GLN A 113 4.63 7.63 3.70
N THR A 114 4.94 7.69 2.43
CA THR A 114 5.08 6.50 1.58
C THR A 114 6.49 6.46 1.03
N ALA A 115 7.20 5.40 1.32
CA ALA A 115 8.52 5.12 0.78
C ALA A 115 8.44 3.95 -0.22
N LEU A 116 9.04 4.11 -1.40
CA LEU A 116 9.26 3.01 -2.33
C LEU A 116 10.46 2.20 -1.86
N VAL A 117 10.22 0.95 -1.45
CA VAL A 117 11.24 0.04 -0.94
C VAL A 117 11.91 -0.72 -2.08
N VAL A 118 11.12 -1.18 -3.06
CA VAL A 118 11.59 -1.86 -4.28
C VAL A 118 10.76 -1.37 -5.46
N PRO A 119 11.39 -0.94 -6.56
CA PRO A 119 12.83 -0.89 -6.83
C PRO A 119 13.58 0.17 -6.03
N ASN A 120 14.89 -0.05 -5.85
CA ASN A 120 15.81 0.87 -5.20
C ASN A 120 17.20 0.85 -5.89
N GLU A 121 18.21 1.44 -5.26
CA GLU A 121 19.56 1.50 -5.85
C GLU A 121 20.21 0.12 -6.03
N ASN A 122 19.90 -0.83 -5.15
CA ASN A 122 20.47 -2.18 -5.15
C ASN A 122 19.61 -3.19 -5.92
N VAL A 123 18.28 -3.00 -5.91
CA VAL A 123 17.31 -3.85 -6.62
C VAL A 123 16.56 -3.00 -7.62
N LYS A 124 17.06 -2.93 -8.86
CA LYS A 124 16.51 -2.07 -9.91
C LYS A 124 15.18 -2.55 -10.45
N GLU A 125 14.96 -3.84 -10.47
CA GLU A 125 13.79 -4.50 -10.99
C GLU A 125 13.61 -5.84 -10.28
N GLN A 126 12.40 -6.13 -9.85
CA GLN A 126 12.05 -7.45 -9.31
C GLN A 126 10.93 -8.07 -10.14
N ARG A 127 11.20 -9.26 -10.66
CA ARG A 127 10.22 -10.10 -11.38
C ARG A 127 10.04 -11.41 -10.65
N LEU A 128 8.80 -11.88 -10.61
CA LEU A 128 8.46 -13.22 -10.14
C LEU A 128 7.81 -14.01 -11.28
N LYS A 129 8.10 -15.30 -11.32
CA LYS A 129 7.35 -16.26 -12.12
C LYS A 129 6.14 -16.76 -11.34
N ALA A 130 5.18 -17.29 -12.06
CA ALA A 130 4.00 -17.90 -11.47
C ALA A 130 4.39 -18.96 -10.41
N GLY A 131 3.88 -18.82 -9.20
CA GLY A 131 4.16 -19.71 -8.05
C GLY A 131 5.52 -19.50 -7.39
N GLU A 132 6.34 -18.56 -7.86
CA GLU A 132 7.61 -18.21 -7.24
C GLU A 132 7.39 -17.38 -5.97
N SER A 133 8.18 -17.69 -4.94
CA SER A 133 8.24 -16.90 -3.70
C SER A 133 9.59 -16.18 -3.64
N TRP A 134 9.57 -14.92 -3.26
CA TRP A 134 10.75 -14.07 -3.11
C TRP A 134 10.79 -13.45 -1.72
N GLU A 135 11.93 -13.53 -1.05
CA GLU A 135 12.20 -12.90 0.23
C GLU A 135 13.03 -11.62 0.00
N TYR A 136 12.61 -10.52 0.64
CA TYR A 136 13.37 -9.27 0.65
C TYR A 136 13.76 -8.85 2.07
N PRO A 137 15.04 -8.47 2.34
CA PRO A 137 16.17 -8.54 1.42
C PRO A 137 16.53 -9.99 1.07
N ASP A 138 16.78 -10.26 -0.21
CA ASP A 138 17.24 -11.56 -0.67
C ASP A 138 18.73 -11.78 -0.37
N GLU A 139 19.25 -12.99 -0.62
CA GLU A 139 20.65 -13.30 -0.35
C GLU A 139 21.65 -12.38 -1.09
N PRO A 140 21.46 -12.06 -2.41
CA PRO A 140 22.30 -11.09 -3.10
C PRO A 140 22.28 -9.70 -2.43
N ALA A 141 21.11 -9.19 -2.08
CA ALA A 141 20.99 -7.90 -1.41
C ALA A 141 21.67 -7.90 -0.03
N ARG A 142 21.49 -8.96 0.76
CA ARG A 142 22.16 -9.12 2.07
C ARG A 142 23.68 -9.16 1.95
N LYS A 143 24.22 -9.79 0.92
CA LYS A 143 25.68 -9.78 0.64
C LYS A 143 26.22 -8.38 0.33
N LEU A 144 25.37 -7.49 -0.18
CA LEU A 144 25.68 -6.07 -0.38
C LEU A 144 25.45 -5.22 0.88
N GLY A 145 25.07 -5.83 2.01
CA GLY A 145 24.80 -5.12 3.25
C GLY A 145 23.39 -4.52 3.35
N VAL A 146 22.49 -4.82 2.40
CA VAL A 146 21.11 -4.36 2.47
C VAL A 146 20.39 -5.04 3.61
N LYS A 147 19.79 -4.24 4.49
CA LYS A 147 18.96 -4.69 5.60
C LYS A 147 17.67 -3.88 5.61
N LEU A 148 16.57 -4.54 5.92
CA LEU A 148 15.32 -3.87 6.24
C LEU A 148 15.22 -3.79 7.75
N ILE A 149 15.36 -2.59 8.30
CA ILE A 149 15.35 -2.37 9.74
C ILE A 149 14.02 -1.72 10.13
N ALA A 150 13.30 -2.35 11.03
CA ALA A 150 12.14 -1.76 11.68
C ALA A 150 12.63 -0.67 12.63
N GLN A 151 12.33 0.60 12.31
CA GLN A 151 12.82 1.75 13.04
C GLN A 151 11.68 2.72 13.33
N LEU A 152 11.61 3.21 14.58
CA LEU A 152 10.66 4.24 14.95
C LEU A 152 10.89 5.50 14.11
N PRO A 153 9.86 6.04 13.44
CA PRO A 153 10.01 7.13 12.47
C PRO A 153 10.41 8.47 13.11
N GLN A 154 10.19 8.63 14.43
CA GLN A 154 10.57 9.83 15.17
C GLN A 154 11.16 9.49 16.53
N ALA A 155 12.19 10.22 16.92
CA ALA A 155 12.73 10.16 18.28
C ALA A 155 11.66 10.59 19.28
N GLY A 156 11.42 9.76 20.28
CA GLY A 156 10.42 9.99 21.33
C GLY A 156 9.11 9.26 21.16
N ASN A 157 8.87 8.62 20.02
CA ASN A 157 7.74 7.70 19.88
C ASN A 157 8.06 6.38 20.61
N ASP A 158 7.08 5.87 21.35
CA ASP A 158 7.18 4.56 22.00
C ASP A 158 6.63 3.44 21.14
N VAL A 159 5.82 3.79 20.14
CA VAL A 159 5.19 2.86 19.20
C VAL A 159 4.96 3.52 17.84
N SER A 160 5.12 2.75 16.78
CA SER A 160 4.67 3.10 15.43
C SER A 160 3.91 1.93 14.85
N ALA A 161 2.82 2.22 14.15
CA ALA A 161 2.11 1.24 13.34
C ALA A 161 2.37 1.55 11.87
N GLU A 162 2.90 0.59 11.14
CA GLU A 162 3.30 0.73 9.75
C GLU A 162 2.64 -0.32 8.86
N THR A 163 2.69 -0.09 7.59
CA THR A 163 2.08 -0.97 6.60
C THR A 163 3.06 -1.19 5.45
N ILE A 164 3.33 -2.45 5.14
CA ILE A 164 3.96 -2.83 3.88
C ILE A 164 2.87 -3.12 2.86
N ARG A 165 3.08 -2.62 1.65
CA ARG A 165 2.21 -2.90 0.51
C ARG A 165 3.01 -3.41 -0.66
N VAL A 166 2.44 -4.38 -1.38
CA VAL A 166 2.98 -4.87 -2.64
C VAL A 166 2.03 -4.53 -3.77
N ILE A 167 2.57 -4.08 -4.89
CA ILE A 167 1.89 -4.06 -6.18
C ILE A 167 2.57 -5.11 -7.07
N ALA A 168 1.78 -6.00 -7.63
CA ALA A 168 2.20 -6.90 -8.70
C ALA A 168 1.54 -6.47 -10.01
N SER A 169 2.30 -6.35 -11.10
CA SER A 169 1.78 -5.93 -12.40
C SER A 169 2.25 -6.84 -13.53
N LYS A 170 1.39 -7.05 -14.54
CA LYS A 170 1.70 -7.89 -15.72
C LYS A 170 2.71 -7.25 -16.67
N ALA A 171 2.94 -5.95 -16.55
CA ALA A 171 3.93 -5.23 -17.33
C ALA A 171 4.76 -4.29 -16.45
N ALA A 172 5.97 -3.99 -16.84
CA ALA A 172 6.81 -3.03 -16.15
C ALA A 172 6.13 -1.65 -16.06
N LEU A 173 6.14 -1.06 -14.88
CA LEU A 173 5.60 0.26 -14.64
C LEU A 173 6.73 1.30 -14.67
N SER A 174 6.49 2.44 -15.30
CA SER A 174 7.47 3.52 -15.31
C SER A 174 7.65 4.15 -13.94
N SER A 175 8.82 4.74 -13.70
CA SER A 175 9.12 5.47 -12.46
C SER A 175 8.10 6.57 -12.15
N LYS A 176 7.52 7.21 -13.16
CA LYS A 176 6.46 8.21 -12.99
C LYS A 176 5.19 7.63 -12.37
N ILE A 177 4.87 6.37 -12.64
CA ILE A 177 3.67 5.71 -12.08
C ILE A 177 3.91 5.29 -10.64
N ILE A 178 5.06 4.67 -10.38
CA ILE A 178 5.37 4.05 -9.08
C ILE A 178 5.92 5.03 -8.05
N SER A 179 6.33 6.24 -8.43
CA SER A 179 6.91 7.21 -7.49
C SER A 179 5.87 7.72 -6.48
N PRO A 180 6.13 7.66 -5.17
CA PRO A 180 5.23 8.20 -4.14
C PRO A 180 5.40 9.71 -3.93
N VAL A 181 6.35 10.38 -4.60
CA VAL A 181 6.71 11.80 -4.38
C VAL A 181 5.50 12.72 -4.52
N GLU A 182 4.62 12.45 -5.48
CA GLU A 182 3.40 13.24 -5.68
C GLU A 182 2.18 12.50 -5.15
N GLY A 183 1.61 12.97 -4.05
CA GLY A 183 0.37 12.47 -3.47
C GLY A 183 0.50 11.13 -2.73
N GLY A 184 1.72 10.74 -2.32
CA GLY A 184 1.96 9.54 -1.53
C GLY A 184 1.38 8.27 -2.18
N TRP A 185 0.87 7.35 -1.36
CA TRP A 185 0.24 6.12 -1.81
C TRP A 185 -0.98 6.37 -2.72
N LEU A 186 -1.86 7.30 -2.36
CA LEU A 186 -3.02 7.65 -3.18
C LEU A 186 -2.62 8.16 -4.57
N GLY A 187 -1.53 8.92 -4.65
CA GLY A 187 -0.96 9.38 -5.92
C GLY A 187 -0.53 8.21 -6.80
N VAL A 188 0.12 7.19 -6.22
CA VAL A 188 0.50 5.95 -6.92
C VAL A 188 -0.74 5.24 -7.45
N LEU A 189 -1.74 4.99 -6.60
CA LEU A 189 -2.98 4.32 -7.00
C LEU A 189 -3.73 5.05 -8.10
N ARG A 190 -3.81 6.39 -8.02
CA ARG A 190 -4.46 7.22 -9.06
C ARG A 190 -3.77 7.07 -10.41
N ARG A 191 -2.43 7.11 -10.44
CA ARG A 191 -1.66 6.94 -11.67
C ARG A 191 -1.80 5.52 -12.22
N LEU A 192 -1.72 4.52 -11.34
CA LEU A 192 -1.85 3.11 -11.68
C LEU A 192 -3.22 2.80 -12.31
N ASN A 193 -4.30 3.33 -11.71
CA ASN A 193 -5.67 3.17 -12.22
C ASN A 193 -5.91 3.83 -13.58
N ARG A 194 -5.06 4.76 -13.99
CA ARG A 194 -5.11 5.37 -15.33
C ARG A 194 -4.36 4.57 -16.39
N THR A 195 -3.61 3.56 -15.99
CA THR A 195 -2.93 2.66 -16.93
C THR A 195 -3.89 1.59 -17.44
N ASN A 196 -3.55 1.00 -18.58
CA ASN A 196 -4.19 -0.23 -19.07
C ASN A 196 -3.45 -1.50 -18.59
N VAL A 197 -2.46 -1.34 -17.71
CA VAL A 197 -1.71 -2.47 -17.16
C VAL A 197 -2.58 -3.20 -16.15
N GLU A 198 -2.62 -4.50 -16.25
CA GLU A 198 -3.27 -5.35 -15.26
C GLU A 198 -2.36 -5.47 -14.03
N TRP A 199 -2.93 -5.26 -12.85
CA TRP A 199 -2.21 -5.29 -11.58
C TRP A 199 -3.10 -5.80 -10.45
N THR A 200 -2.46 -6.28 -9.41
CA THR A 200 -3.07 -6.67 -8.13
C THR A 200 -2.18 -6.17 -7.00
N ASP A 201 -2.68 -6.14 -5.78
CA ASP A 201 -1.97 -5.70 -4.59
C ASP A 201 -2.30 -6.57 -3.39
N ASP A 202 -1.45 -6.47 -2.38
CA ASP A 202 -1.70 -7.00 -1.05
C ASP A 202 -1.03 -6.11 0.01
N VAL A 203 -1.43 -6.29 1.28
CA VAL A 203 -1.05 -5.41 2.36
C VAL A 203 -0.88 -6.16 3.66
N GLU A 204 0.23 -5.89 4.37
CA GLU A 204 0.48 -6.37 5.73
C GLU A 204 0.78 -5.19 6.66
N ALA A 205 0.18 -5.24 7.85
CA ALA A 205 0.44 -4.27 8.90
C ALA A 205 1.37 -4.85 9.97
N TYR A 206 2.22 -4.01 10.53
CA TYR A 206 3.10 -4.37 11.63
C TYR A 206 3.28 -3.20 12.60
N THR A 207 3.76 -3.51 13.78
CA THR A 207 3.98 -2.52 14.85
C THR A 207 5.45 -2.53 15.25
N ILE A 208 6.02 -1.35 15.45
CA ILE A 208 7.37 -1.16 16.00
C ILE A 208 7.22 -0.62 17.41
N LEU A 209 7.84 -1.30 18.36
CA LEU A 209 7.84 -0.94 19.76
C LEU A 209 9.24 -0.47 20.15
N LYS A 210 9.30 0.54 21.01
CA LYS A 210 10.55 0.99 21.62
C LYS A 210 11.21 -0.17 22.38
N ARG A 211 12.53 -0.20 22.37
CA ARG A 211 13.34 -1.15 23.16
C ARG A 211 13.21 -0.91 24.64
#